data_8dcb9155d9882ac87e0988629cdb3948
#
_entry.id   8dcb9155d9882ac87e0988629cdb3948
#
_cell.length_a   1.000
_cell.length_b   1.000
_cell.length_c   1.000
_cell.angle_alpha   90.00
_cell.angle_beta   90.00
_cell.angle_gamma   90.00
#
_symmetry.space_group_name_H-M   'P 1'
#
loop_
_entity.id
_entity.type
_entity.pdbx_description
1 polymer ?
#
loop_
_entity_poly.entity_id
_entity_poly.type
_entity_poly.pdbx_seq_one_letter_code
_entity_poly.pdbx_strand_id
1 'polypeptide(L)'
;CNNNFSNFIKTKFIMIQYILYIFFATTLISCSSTETIVQENNLSTSYETWVAGVRGGGSGINFYVDLKTELSEEIELKKVIFRGYEVPFEKQDALHFIARIKTEGNQQKFDGDDSQIYTSPKNALTLAENEAILIFLKNGKEIRQTIKEVKEKPMLLYPSTKPKN
;
A
#
# COMPACT_ATOMS: atom_id res chain seq x y z
N CYS A 1 7.06 6.06 70.02
CA CYS A 1 7.98 6.52 68.92
C CYS A 1 7.89 5.79 67.59
N ASN A 2 6.87 4.94 67.35
CA ASN A 2 6.83 4.07 66.13
C ASN A 2 5.88 4.50 65.00
N ASN A 3 5.04 5.51 65.20
CA ASN A 3 4.03 5.86 64.18
C ASN A 3 4.55 6.75 63.03
N ASN A 4 5.61 7.49 63.23
CA ASN A 4 6.16 8.38 62.18
C ASN A 4 6.97 7.63 61.11
N PHE A 5 7.60 6.50 61.45
CA PHE A 5 8.40 5.72 60.51
C PHE A 5 7.51 4.93 59.51
N SER A 6 6.38 4.40 60.01
CA SER A 6 5.41 3.69 59.15
C SER A 6 4.74 4.60 58.10
N ASN A 7 4.42 5.84 58.50
CA ASN A 7 3.82 6.81 57.57
C ASN A 7 4.80 7.31 56.49
N PHE A 8 6.09 7.42 56.83
CA PHE A 8 7.15 7.83 55.90
C PHE A 8 7.39 6.76 54.81
N ILE A 9 7.31 5.48 55.18
CA ILE A 9 7.45 4.38 54.21
C ILE A 9 6.25 4.31 53.30
N LYS A 10 5.02 4.48 53.80
CA LYS A 10 3.78 4.46 53.01
C LYS A 10 3.74 5.61 51.98
N THR A 11 4.15 6.82 52.37
CA THR A 11 4.22 7.96 51.43
C THR A 11 5.26 7.76 50.33
N LYS A 12 6.41 7.18 50.63
CA LYS A 12 7.41 6.84 49.58
C LYS A 12 6.91 5.77 48.61
N PHE A 13 6.21 4.75 49.08
CA PHE A 13 5.63 3.71 48.25
C PHE A 13 4.54 4.29 47.31
N ILE A 14 3.69 5.17 47.80
CA ILE A 14 2.66 5.84 46.99
C ILE A 14 3.32 6.72 45.92
N MET A 15 4.35 7.47 46.26
CA MET A 15 5.07 8.32 45.29
C MET A 15 5.75 7.48 44.20
N ILE A 16 6.37 6.37 44.51
CA ILE A 16 6.98 5.46 43.55
C ILE A 16 5.94 4.88 42.61
N GLN A 17 4.76 4.55 43.14
CA GLN A 17 3.66 3.99 42.35
C GLN A 17 3.10 5.04 41.37
N TYR A 18 3.00 6.31 41.76
CA TYR A 18 2.59 7.40 40.88
C TYR A 18 3.65 7.66 39.78
N ILE A 19 4.94 7.60 40.09
CA ILE A 19 6.03 7.76 39.11
C ILE A 19 5.99 6.62 38.07
N LEU A 20 5.75 5.39 38.50
CA LEU A 20 5.60 4.22 37.61
C LEU A 20 4.37 4.36 36.69
N TYR A 21 3.24 4.90 37.20
CA TYR A 21 2.04 5.15 36.37
C TYR A 21 2.28 6.24 35.33
N ILE A 22 2.98 7.32 35.68
CA ILE A 22 3.34 8.41 34.75
C ILE A 22 4.30 7.88 33.67
N PHE A 23 5.26 7.06 34.04
CA PHE A 23 6.21 6.47 33.09
C PHE A 23 5.55 5.50 32.10
N PHE A 24 4.54 4.74 32.56
CA PHE A 24 3.78 3.82 31.71
C PHE A 24 2.81 4.53 30.77
N ALA A 25 2.26 5.68 31.19
CA ALA A 25 1.33 6.48 30.36
C ALA A 25 2.03 7.19 29.18
N THR A 26 3.33 7.45 29.24
CA THR A 26 4.07 8.17 28.19
C THR A 26 4.54 7.28 27.03
N THR A 27 4.45 5.94 27.15
CA THR A 27 4.97 5.02 26.12
C THR A 27 4.00 4.71 24.97
N LEU A 28 2.75 5.25 24.97
CA LEU A 28 1.73 4.92 23.97
C LEU A 28 1.58 5.94 22.83
N ILE A 29 2.43 6.97 22.76
CA ILE A 29 2.40 7.90 21.62
C ILE A 29 3.34 7.36 20.54
N SER A 30 2.99 6.22 19.96
CA SER A 30 3.50 5.81 18.65
C SER A 30 2.74 6.57 17.58
N CYS A 31 3.16 7.80 17.33
CA CYS A 31 2.70 8.57 16.19
C CYS A 31 3.31 7.92 14.95
N SER A 32 2.54 7.09 14.24
CA SER A 32 2.86 6.66 12.88
C SER A 32 2.78 7.88 11.98
N SER A 33 3.87 8.62 11.87
CA SER A 33 3.99 9.68 10.88
C SER A 33 4.04 9.02 9.51
N THR A 34 2.99 9.16 8.72
CA THR A 34 2.99 8.80 7.30
C THR A 34 3.94 9.78 6.60
N GLU A 35 5.15 9.33 6.32
CA GLU A 35 6.14 10.15 5.59
C GLU A 35 5.64 10.31 4.16
N THR A 36 5.34 11.54 3.75
CA THR A 36 4.99 11.86 2.36
C THR A 36 6.27 12.01 1.56
N ILE A 37 6.55 11.06 0.68
CA ILE A 37 7.75 11.05 -0.17
C ILE A 37 7.60 11.98 -1.35
N VAL A 38 6.43 11.95 -1.99
CA VAL A 38 6.10 12.80 -3.13
C VAL A 38 4.90 13.63 -2.78
N GLN A 39 5.00 14.96 -2.96
CA GLN A 39 3.86 15.85 -2.74
C GLN A 39 2.74 15.55 -3.74
N GLU A 40 1.50 15.62 -3.30
CA GLU A 40 0.32 15.31 -4.13
C GLU A 40 0.23 16.15 -5.42
N ASN A 41 0.75 17.38 -5.39
CA ASN A 41 0.80 18.24 -6.57
C ASN A 41 1.83 17.80 -7.63
N ASN A 42 2.81 16.97 -7.26
CA ASN A 42 3.84 16.40 -8.14
C ASN A 42 3.52 14.99 -8.61
N LEU A 43 2.42 14.41 -8.13
CA LEU A 43 2.02 13.04 -8.37
C LEU A 43 0.61 13.01 -8.95
N SER A 44 0.41 12.28 -10.04
CA SER A 44 -0.92 11.94 -10.57
C SER A 44 -1.05 10.44 -10.63
N THR A 45 -2.15 9.92 -10.08
CA THR A 45 -2.45 8.49 -10.10
C THR A 45 -3.75 8.23 -10.83
N SER A 46 -3.76 7.19 -11.65
CA SER A 46 -4.96 6.77 -12.36
C SER A 46 -4.94 5.27 -12.60
N TYR A 47 -6.10 4.70 -12.84
CA TYR A 47 -6.21 3.30 -13.22
C TYR A 47 -7.23 3.14 -14.35
N GLU A 48 -7.08 2.04 -15.10
CA GLU A 48 -8.07 1.57 -16.05
C GLU A 48 -8.27 0.08 -15.88
N THR A 49 -9.50 -0.38 -15.97
CA THR A 49 -9.81 -1.80 -16.01
C THR A 49 -9.78 -2.29 -17.45
N TRP A 50 -9.43 -3.54 -17.66
CA TRP A 50 -9.46 -4.17 -18.99
C TRP A 50 -10.06 -5.58 -18.91
N VAL A 51 -10.74 -5.96 -19.98
CA VAL A 51 -11.27 -7.32 -20.17
C VAL A 51 -10.96 -7.73 -21.60
N ALA A 52 -10.45 -8.97 -21.77
CA ALA A 52 -10.29 -9.54 -23.09
C ALA A 52 -11.65 -9.89 -23.69
N GLY A 53 -11.84 -9.60 -24.99
CA GLY A 53 -13.08 -9.89 -25.71
C GLY A 53 -13.32 -11.37 -25.99
N VAL A 54 -12.30 -12.22 -25.80
CA VAL A 54 -12.41 -13.68 -25.94
C VAL A 54 -12.58 -14.32 -24.56
N ARG A 55 -13.40 -15.37 -24.48
CA ARG A 55 -13.56 -16.16 -23.26
C ARG A 55 -12.23 -16.78 -22.84
N GLY A 56 -11.88 -16.61 -21.58
CA GLY A 56 -10.60 -17.11 -21.05
C GLY A 56 -9.39 -16.21 -21.31
N GLY A 57 -9.59 -15.08 -21.98
CA GLY A 57 -8.50 -14.11 -22.25
C GLY A 57 -8.08 -13.27 -21.05
N GLY A 58 -8.77 -13.41 -19.91
CA GLY A 58 -8.47 -12.74 -18.66
C GLY A 58 -9.02 -11.32 -18.54
N SER A 59 -8.75 -10.72 -17.39
CA SER A 59 -9.06 -9.34 -17.05
C SER A 59 -8.00 -8.76 -16.12
N GLY A 60 -8.04 -7.46 -15.91
CA GLY A 60 -7.09 -6.84 -14.98
C GLY A 60 -7.27 -5.34 -14.86
N ILE A 61 -6.30 -4.75 -14.17
CA ILE A 61 -6.22 -3.32 -13.92
C ILE A 61 -4.80 -2.87 -14.31
N ASN A 62 -4.71 -1.81 -15.10
CA ASN A 62 -3.47 -1.09 -15.29
C ASN A 62 -3.50 0.12 -14.35
N PHE A 63 -2.55 0.20 -13.43
CA PHE A 63 -2.42 1.30 -12.50
C PHE A 63 -1.23 2.17 -12.92
N TYR A 64 -1.46 3.46 -13.08
CA TYR A 64 -0.48 4.42 -13.59
C TYR A 64 -0.08 5.41 -12.50
N VAL A 65 1.19 5.74 -12.49
CA VAL A 65 1.76 6.85 -11.72
C VAL A 65 2.52 7.74 -12.68
N ASP A 66 2.07 8.99 -12.75
CA ASP A 66 2.69 10.03 -13.55
C ASP A 66 3.28 11.09 -12.61
N LEU A 67 4.59 11.31 -12.68
CA LEU A 67 5.32 12.30 -11.92
C LEU A 67 5.54 13.56 -12.75
N LYS A 68 5.50 14.73 -12.12
CA LYS A 68 5.89 15.99 -12.79
C LYS A 68 7.40 16.23 -12.78
N THR A 69 8.08 15.67 -11.77
CA THR A 69 9.54 15.75 -11.62
C THR A 69 10.07 14.38 -11.30
N GLU A 70 11.27 14.07 -11.78
CA GLU A 70 11.92 12.80 -11.49
C GLU A 70 12.15 12.59 -9.99
N LEU A 71 12.12 11.34 -9.56
CA LEU A 71 12.51 10.97 -8.21
C LEU A 71 14.02 11.17 -8.07
N SER A 72 14.46 11.55 -6.86
CA SER A 72 15.90 11.57 -6.57
C SER A 72 16.47 10.16 -6.65
N GLU A 73 17.78 10.05 -6.93
CA GLU A 73 18.48 8.76 -7.07
C GLU A 73 18.35 7.84 -5.84
N GLU A 74 18.09 8.43 -4.67
CA GLU A 74 17.89 7.70 -3.42
C GLU A 74 16.48 7.10 -3.25
N ILE A 75 15.53 7.48 -4.13
CA ILE A 75 14.11 7.11 -4.02
C ILE A 75 13.71 6.31 -5.25
N GLU A 76 13.18 5.13 -5.01
CA GLU A 76 12.65 4.26 -6.06
C GLU A 76 11.19 3.91 -5.76
N LEU A 77 10.30 4.04 -6.75
CA LEU A 77 8.93 3.55 -6.66
C LEU A 77 8.91 2.04 -6.96
N LYS A 78 8.62 1.23 -5.96
CA LYS A 78 8.72 -0.24 -6.04
C LYS A 78 7.41 -0.92 -6.38
N LYS A 79 6.36 -0.67 -5.58
CA LYS A 79 5.12 -1.45 -5.64
C LYS A 79 3.91 -0.58 -5.36
N VAL A 80 2.75 -1.07 -5.75
CA VAL A 80 1.45 -0.55 -5.34
C VAL A 80 0.62 -1.63 -4.67
N ILE A 81 -0.13 -1.23 -3.63
CA ILE A 81 -1.25 -2.01 -3.10
C ILE A 81 -2.52 -1.30 -3.55
N PHE A 82 -3.33 -1.99 -4.35
CA PHE A 82 -4.57 -1.45 -4.90
C PHE A 82 -5.62 -2.55 -5.04
N ARG A 83 -6.83 -2.31 -4.56
CA ARG A 83 -7.97 -3.27 -4.63
C ARG A 83 -7.63 -4.68 -4.17
N GLY A 84 -6.84 -4.80 -3.09
CA GLY A 84 -6.45 -6.07 -2.51
C GLY A 84 -5.32 -6.82 -3.24
N TYR A 85 -4.66 -6.20 -4.21
CA TYR A 85 -3.50 -6.76 -4.90
C TYR A 85 -2.24 -5.96 -4.59
N GLU A 86 -1.10 -6.64 -4.49
CA GLU A 86 0.22 -6.03 -4.36
C GLU A 86 1.07 -6.40 -5.56
N VAL A 87 1.46 -5.42 -6.37
CA VAL A 87 2.23 -5.64 -7.59
C VAL A 87 3.38 -4.64 -7.73
N PRO A 88 4.50 -5.04 -8.36
CA PRO A 88 5.60 -4.13 -8.64
C PRO A 88 5.22 -3.15 -9.75
N PHE A 89 5.89 -1.99 -9.76
CA PHE A 89 5.87 -1.07 -10.88
C PHE A 89 6.88 -1.47 -11.95
N GLU A 90 6.46 -1.30 -13.20
CA GLU A 90 7.32 -1.28 -14.37
C GLU A 90 7.59 0.18 -14.73
N LYS A 91 8.84 0.57 -14.75
CA LYS A 91 9.26 1.92 -15.16
C LYS A 91 9.18 2.01 -16.68
N GLN A 92 8.33 2.91 -17.19
CA GLN A 92 8.24 3.18 -18.63
C GLN A 92 9.30 4.19 -19.05
N ASP A 93 9.45 5.25 -18.27
CA ASP A 93 10.50 6.25 -18.38
C ASP A 93 10.76 6.91 -17.01
N ALA A 94 11.45 8.04 -16.97
CA ALA A 94 11.79 8.73 -15.73
C ALA A 94 10.60 9.26 -14.94
N LEU A 95 9.47 9.53 -15.61
CA LEU A 95 8.29 10.16 -15.03
C LEU A 95 7.07 9.23 -14.99
N HIS A 96 7.05 8.16 -15.80
CA HIS A 96 5.88 7.31 -15.97
C HIS A 96 6.13 5.88 -15.49
N PHE A 97 5.22 5.40 -14.66
CA PHE A 97 5.26 4.04 -14.10
C PHE A 97 3.90 3.37 -14.30
N ILE A 98 3.92 2.07 -14.56
CA ILE A 98 2.73 1.25 -14.70
C ILE A 98 2.83 0.01 -13.81
N ALA A 99 1.76 -0.33 -13.11
CA ALA A 99 1.63 -1.62 -12.43
C ALA A 99 0.49 -2.41 -13.08
N ARG A 100 0.76 -3.65 -13.49
CA ARG A 100 -0.18 -4.49 -14.23
C ARG A 100 -0.75 -5.55 -13.30
N ILE A 101 -1.97 -5.32 -12.83
CA ILE A 101 -2.70 -6.23 -11.96
C ILE A 101 -3.51 -7.19 -12.82
N LYS A 102 -3.34 -8.49 -12.61
CA LYS A 102 -4.22 -9.53 -13.17
C LYS A 102 -5.28 -9.91 -12.16
N THR A 103 -6.54 -9.89 -12.57
CA THR A 103 -7.69 -10.24 -11.74
C THR A 103 -8.24 -11.61 -12.11
N GLU A 104 -9.18 -12.11 -11.31
CA GLU A 104 -9.78 -13.46 -11.50
C GLU A 104 -10.82 -13.50 -12.63
N GLY A 105 -11.26 -12.34 -13.14
CA GLY A 105 -12.31 -12.25 -14.14
C GLY A 105 -11.90 -12.80 -15.51
N ASN A 106 -12.89 -13.30 -16.25
CA ASN A 106 -12.76 -13.81 -17.62
C ASN A 106 -11.61 -14.83 -17.82
N GLN A 107 -11.32 -15.64 -16.79
CA GLN A 107 -10.38 -16.75 -16.89
C GLN A 107 -11.15 -18.03 -17.20
N GLN A 108 -10.66 -18.83 -18.13
CA GLN A 108 -11.27 -20.11 -18.48
C GLN A 108 -10.75 -21.17 -17.51
N LYS A 109 -11.68 -21.84 -16.82
CA LYS A 109 -11.39 -23.12 -16.13
C LYS A 109 -11.71 -24.23 -17.11
N PHE A 110 -10.74 -25.04 -17.47
CA PHE A 110 -10.97 -26.31 -18.15
C PHE A 110 -11.14 -27.38 -17.08
N ASP A 111 -12.21 -28.19 -17.17
CA ASP A 111 -12.38 -29.37 -16.31
C ASP A 111 -11.20 -30.30 -16.55
N GLY A 112 -10.39 -30.54 -15.53
CA GLY A 112 -9.23 -31.44 -15.59
C GLY A 112 -7.88 -30.74 -15.84
N ASP A 113 -7.85 -29.45 -16.03
CA ASP A 113 -6.61 -28.67 -16.07
C ASP A 113 -6.39 -27.96 -14.73
N ASP A 114 -5.40 -28.44 -13.96
CA ASP A 114 -4.88 -27.78 -12.76
C ASP A 114 -4.06 -26.52 -13.07
N SER A 115 -4.20 -25.95 -14.27
CA SER A 115 -3.62 -24.66 -14.60
C SER A 115 -4.17 -23.63 -13.63
N GLN A 116 -3.35 -23.27 -12.64
CA GLN A 116 -3.69 -22.31 -11.63
C GLN A 116 -4.10 -21.02 -12.31
N ILE A 117 -5.29 -20.52 -11.96
CA ILE A 117 -5.72 -19.19 -12.34
C ILE A 117 -4.62 -18.22 -11.89
N TYR A 118 -3.88 -17.68 -12.84
CA TYR A 118 -2.81 -16.76 -12.53
C TYR A 118 -3.38 -15.38 -12.23
N THR A 119 -3.44 -15.05 -10.95
CA THR A 119 -3.76 -13.70 -10.46
C THR A 119 -2.53 -13.04 -9.87
N SER A 120 -2.56 -11.72 -9.80
CA SER A 120 -1.56 -10.98 -9.06
C SER A 120 -1.61 -11.34 -7.57
N PRO A 121 -0.47 -11.25 -6.84
CA PRO A 121 -0.43 -11.51 -5.41
C PRO A 121 -1.46 -10.65 -4.66
N LYS A 122 -2.21 -11.28 -3.74
CA LYS A 122 -3.18 -10.59 -2.90
C LYS A 122 -2.50 -10.01 -1.66
N ASN A 123 -3.00 -8.84 -1.24
CA ASN A 123 -2.63 -8.20 0.01
C ASN A 123 -3.84 -8.17 0.94
N ALA A 124 -3.62 -8.42 2.25
CA ALA A 124 -4.68 -8.49 3.25
C ALA A 124 -5.19 -7.11 3.71
N LEU A 125 -4.57 -6.00 3.27
CA LEU A 125 -5.00 -4.66 3.65
C LEU A 125 -6.34 -4.32 2.98
N THR A 126 -7.29 -3.88 3.80
CA THR A 126 -8.57 -3.37 3.32
C THR A 126 -8.42 -1.88 3.04
N LEU A 127 -8.51 -1.50 1.78
CA LEU A 127 -8.50 -0.13 1.29
C LEU A 127 -9.86 0.22 0.68
N ALA A 128 -10.19 1.50 0.59
CA ALA A 128 -11.34 1.94 -0.19
C ALA A 128 -11.11 1.66 -1.69
N GLU A 129 -12.17 1.63 -2.50
CA GLU A 129 -12.10 1.24 -3.92
C GLU A 129 -11.17 2.12 -4.76
N ASN A 130 -11.07 3.41 -4.41
CA ASN A 130 -10.24 4.41 -5.06
C ASN A 130 -8.99 4.78 -4.24
N GLU A 131 -8.69 4.02 -3.18
CA GLU A 131 -7.52 4.23 -2.35
C GLU A 131 -6.40 3.27 -2.74
N ALA A 132 -5.16 3.78 -2.75
CA ALA A 132 -3.97 2.98 -3.02
C ALA A 132 -2.85 3.30 -2.03
N ILE A 133 -1.94 2.35 -1.84
CA ILE A 133 -0.69 2.58 -1.12
C ILE A 133 0.45 2.40 -2.10
N LEU A 134 1.24 3.46 -2.28
CA LEU A 134 2.50 3.42 -3.01
C LEU A 134 3.63 3.05 -2.05
N ILE A 135 4.44 2.09 -2.44
CA ILE A 135 5.60 1.63 -1.67
C ILE A 135 6.86 2.14 -2.37
N PHE A 136 7.55 3.03 -1.69
CA PHE A 136 8.84 3.58 -2.11
C PHE A 136 9.97 2.90 -1.35
N LEU A 137 11.13 2.82 -1.98
CA LEU A 137 12.38 2.47 -1.32
C LEU A 137 13.25 3.72 -1.27
N LYS A 138 13.62 4.17 -0.05
CA LYS A 138 14.51 5.31 0.19
C LYS A 138 15.69 4.84 1.05
N ASN A 139 16.89 4.90 0.50
CA ASN A 139 18.10 4.41 1.18
C ASN A 139 17.96 2.98 1.75
N GLY A 140 17.32 2.08 0.98
CA GLY A 140 17.09 0.68 1.40
C GLY A 140 15.94 0.48 2.39
N LYS A 141 15.23 1.53 2.83
CA LYS A 141 14.08 1.47 3.73
C LYS A 141 12.77 1.63 2.95
N GLU A 142 11.82 0.73 3.18
CA GLU A 142 10.47 0.87 2.64
C GLU A 142 9.69 1.99 3.34
N ILE A 143 9.08 2.85 2.54
CA ILE A 143 8.18 3.91 2.99
C ILE A 143 6.88 3.76 2.23
N ARG A 144 5.76 3.86 2.94
CA ARG A 144 4.41 3.72 2.41
C ARG A 144 3.72 5.07 2.37
N GLN A 145 3.23 5.44 1.19
CA GLN A 145 2.45 6.65 1.00
C GLN A 145 1.04 6.28 0.55
N THR A 146 0.03 6.70 1.30
CA THR A 146 -1.37 6.48 0.97
C THR A 146 -1.86 7.54 -0.01
N ILE A 147 -2.51 7.10 -1.08
CA ILE A 147 -3.22 7.92 -2.06
C ILE A 147 -4.71 7.70 -1.84
N LYS A 148 -5.42 8.74 -1.45
CA LYS A 148 -6.84 8.66 -1.08
C LYS A 148 -7.78 8.63 -2.28
N GLU A 149 -7.35 9.18 -3.42
CA GLU A 149 -8.18 9.30 -4.61
C GLU A 149 -7.37 8.99 -5.87
N VAL A 150 -7.58 7.79 -6.41
CA VAL A 150 -7.03 7.35 -7.69
C VAL A 150 -8.07 7.56 -8.77
N LYS A 151 -7.74 8.27 -9.85
CA LYS A 151 -8.67 8.60 -10.94
C LYS A 151 -8.93 7.38 -11.81
N GLU A 152 -10.21 7.08 -12.07
CA GLU A 152 -10.59 6.04 -13.02
C GLU A 152 -10.55 6.58 -14.45
N LYS A 153 -9.91 5.82 -15.34
CA LYS A 153 -9.95 6.02 -16.79
C LYS A 153 -11.00 5.10 -17.42
N PRO A 154 -11.51 5.40 -18.62
CA PRO A 154 -12.42 4.50 -19.32
C PRO A 154 -11.86 3.09 -19.46
N MET A 155 -12.74 2.09 -19.32
CA MET A 155 -12.36 0.68 -19.44
C MET A 155 -11.84 0.36 -20.85
N LEU A 156 -10.77 -0.43 -20.93
CA LEU A 156 -10.24 -0.96 -22.17
C LEU A 156 -10.90 -2.31 -22.50
N LEU A 157 -11.59 -2.35 -23.63
CA LEU A 157 -12.15 -3.56 -24.20
C LEU A 157 -11.24 -4.06 -25.33
N TYR A 158 -10.54 -5.16 -25.11
CA TYR A 158 -9.73 -5.77 -26.16
C TYR A 158 -10.61 -6.69 -27.01
N PRO A 159 -10.66 -6.52 -28.34
CA PRO A 159 -11.47 -7.36 -29.22
C PRO A 159 -10.98 -8.84 -29.26
N SER A 160 -9.75 -9.07 -28.86
CA SER A 160 -9.11 -10.38 -28.76
C SER A 160 -8.40 -10.52 -27.41
N THR A 161 -7.39 -11.40 -27.29
CA THR A 161 -6.52 -11.44 -26.12
C THR A 161 -5.71 -10.15 -26.00
N LYS A 162 -5.43 -9.72 -24.75
CA LYS A 162 -4.53 -8.59 -24.52
C LYS A 162 -3.17 -8.85 -25.18
N PRO A 163 -2.59 -7.89 -25.91
CA PRO A 163 -1.24 -8.03 -26.45
C PRO A 163 -0.23 -8.36 -25.33
N LYS A 164 0.68 -9.29 -25.60
CA LYS A 164 1.82 -9.53 -24.73
C LYS A 164 2.82 -8.42 -24.98
N ASN A 165 3.10 -7.62 -23.97
CA ASN A 165 4.22 -6.67 -24.00
C ASN A 165 5.45 -7.37 -23.43
#